data_633fee20b3f4df6d430d520e1b9e56d3
#
_entry.id   633fee20b3f4df6d430d520e1b9e56d3
#
_cell.length_a   1.000
_cell.length_b   1.000
_cell.length_c   1.000
_cell.angle_alpha   90.00
_cell.angle_beta   90.00
_cell.angle_gamma   90.00
#
_symmetry.space_group_name_H-M   'P 1'
#
loop_
_entity.id
_entity.type
_entity.pdbx_description
1 polymer ?
#
loop_
_entity_poly.entity_id
_entity_poly.type
_entity_poly.pdbx_seq_one_letter_code
_entity_poly.pdbx_strand_id
1 'polypeptide(L)'
;MDCKEKQEKIEYYAGNNMRHLRKLCDPIIAKKNLPEMFHDDLYSDAQKVLLETVDSYKEETGVPFDKYLQSNISKSFWEWS
;
A
#
# COMPACT_ATOMS: atom_id res chain seq x y z
N MET A 1 10.20 -11.57 7.50
CA MET A 1 8.78 -11.97 7.57
C MET A 1 8.64 -13.35 6.95
N ASP A 2 8.03 -14.31 7.65
CA ASP A 2 7.80 -15.63 7.08
C ASP A 2 6.55 -15.64 6.17
N CYS A 3 6.29 -16.77 5.50
CA CYS A 3 5.18 -16.87 4.56
C CYS A 3 3.81 -16.62 5.21
N LYS A 4 3.65 -17.09 6.45
CA LYS A 4 2.41 -16.90 7.18
C LYS A 4 2.15 -15.44 7.50
N GLU A 5 3.17 -14.74 7.97
CA GLU A 5 3.07 -13.31 8.26
C GLU A 5 2.80 -12.51 7.00
N LYS A 6 3.46 -12.86 5.90
CA LYS A 6 3.22 -12.20 4.61
C LYS A 6 1.76 -12.33 4.20
N GLN A 7 1.22 -13.53 4.31
CA GLN A 7 -0.17 -13.77 3.95
C GLN A 7 -1.13 -13.02 4.88
N GLU A 8 -0.85 -12.99 6.17
CA GLU A 8 -1.65 -12.24 7.13
C GLU A 8 -1.67 -10.74 6.79
N LYS A 9 -0.53 -10.18 6.41
CA LYS A 9 -0.46 -8.78 6.01
C LYS A 9 -1.25 -8.51 4.74
N ILE A 10 -1.14 -9.39 3.76
CA ILE A 10 -1.89 -9.25 2.52
C ILE A 10 -3.39 -9.29 2.79
N GLU A 11 -3.84 -10.25 3.60
CA GLU A 11 -5.26 -10.37 3.95
C GLU A 11 -5.76 -9.16 4.74
N TYR A 12 -4.93 -8.65 5.64
CA TYR A 12 -5.30 -7.49 6.45
C TYR A 12 -5.55 -6.25 5.58
N TYR A 13 -4.66 -5.99 4.64
CA TYR A 13 -4.77 -4.78 3.82
C TYR A 13 -5.68 -4.96 2.61
N ALA A 14 -5.65 -6.12 1.97
CA ALA A 14 -6.44 -6.37 0.76
C ALA A 14 -7.83 -6.94 1.04
N GLY A 15 -8.07 -7.47 2.24
CA GLY A 15 -9.38 -8.01 2.61
C GLY A 15 -10.44 -6.93 2.72
N ASN A 16 -11.71 -7.33 2.68
CA ASN A 16 -12.86 -6.44 2.80
C ASN A 16 -12.81 -5.29 1.79
N ASN A 17 -12.60 -5.62 0.52
CA ASN A 17 -12.47 -4.65 -0.57
C ASN A 17 -11.33 -3.66 -0.35
N MET A 18 -10.22 -4.17 0.17
CA MET A 18 -9.01 -3.37 0.42
C MET A 18 -9.25 -2.24 1.43
N ARG A 19 -10.12 -2.48 2.40
CA ARG A 19 -10.52 -1.46 3.37
C ARG A 19 -9.33 -0.76 4.04
N HIS A 20 -8.40 -1.54 4.59
CA HIS A 20 -7.23 -0.96 5.28
C HIS A 20 -6.24 -0.35 4.30
N LEU A 21 -6.10 -0.95 3.12
CA LEU A 21 -5.23 -0.42 2.08
C LEU A 21 -5.74 0.93 1.59
N ARG A 22 -7.06 1.06 1.39
CA ARG A 22 -7.67 2.32 0.98
C ARG A 22 -7.44 3.43 2.01
N LYS A 23 -7.45 3.08 3.30
CA LYS A 23 -7.18 4.06 4.35
C LYS A 23 -5.76 4.64 4.26
N LEU A 24 -4.81 3.85 3.79
CA LEU A 24 -3.46 4.34 3.54
C LEU A 24 -3.38 5.19 2.27
N CYS A 25 -4.19 4.85 1.26
CA CYS A 25 -4.18 5.54 -0.02
C CYS A 25 -4.89 6.89 0.04
N ASP A 26 -6.01 6.98 0.74
CA ASP A 26 -6.85 8.16 0.73
C ASP A 26 -6.13 9.45 1.12
N PRO A 27 -5.33 9.50 2.19
CA PRO A 27 -4.58 10.71 2.51
C PRO A 27 -3.58 11.09 1.43
N ILE A 28 -2.96 10.12 0.77
CA ILE A 28 -2.00 10.37 -0.29
C ILE A 28 -2.70 10.93 -1.52
N ILE A 29 -3.85 10.35 -1.87
CA ILE A 29 -4.67 10.81 -2.99
C ILE A 29 -5.14 12.25 -2.75
N ALA A 30 -5.60 12.53 -1.53
CA ALA A 30 -6.06 13.88 -1.16
C ALA A 30 -4.92 14.89 -1.23
N LYS A 31 -3.75 14.52 -0.71
CA LYS A 31 -2.59 15.40 -0.70
C LYS A 31 -2.10 15.73 -2.11
N LYS A 32 -2.13 14.73 -2.99
CA LYS A 32 -1.69 14.92 -4.37
C LYS A 32 -2.80 15.46 -5.27
N ASN A 33 -4.04 15.49 -4.79
CA ASN A 33 -5.20 15.97 -5.52
C ASN A 33 -5.41 15.23 -6.84
N LEU A 34 -5.34 13.90 -6.78
CA LEU A 34 -5.50 13.06 -7.96
C LEU A 34 -6.97 12.99 -8.38
N PRO A 35 -7.26 12.98 -9.69
CA PRO A 35 -8.63 12.90 -10.19
C PRO A 35 -9.34 11.62 -9.75
N GLU A 36 -10.63 11.74 -9.44
CA GLU A 36 -11.43 10.63 -8.96
C GLU A 36 -11.50 9.48 -9.99
N MET A 37 -11.45 9.79 -11.27
CA MET A 37 -11.51 8.79 -12.33
C MET A 37 -10.36 7.79 -12.27
N PHE A 38 -9.26 8.14 -11.62
CA PHE A 38 -8.09 7.27 -11.51
C PHE A 38 -8.04 6.50 -10.19
N HIS A 39 -9.00 6.69 -9.28
CA HIS A 39 -8.94 6.08 -7.95
C HIS A 39 -8.93 4.55 -8.00
N ASP A 40 -9.71 3.93 -8.88
CA ASP A 40 -9.73 2.48 -9.01
C ASP A 40 -8.38 1.95 -9.49
N ASP A 41 -7.78 2.63 -10.45
CA ASP A 41 -6.44 2.26 -10.94
C ASP A 41 -5.39 2.45 -9.85
N LEU A 42 -5.52 3.50 -9.06
CA LEU A 42 -4.60 3.76 -7.94
C LEU A 42 -4.71 2.67 -6.88
N TYR A 43 -5.93 2.23 -6.56
CA TYR A 43 -6.10 1.14 -5.59
C TYR A 43 -5.55 -0.17 -6.11
N SER A 44 -5.70 -0.45 -7.41
CA SER A 44 -5.10 -1.63 -8.03
C SER A 44 -3.57 -1.58 -7.98
N ASP A 45 -3.01 -0.41 -8.25
CA ASP A 45 -1.57 -0.19 -8.16
C ASP A 45 -1.08 -0.38 -6.73
N ALA A 46 -1.83 0.14 -5.76
CA ALA A 46 -1.49 -0.02 -4.35
C ALA A 46 -1.47 -1.49 -3.94
N GLN A 47 -2.35 -2.30 -4.51
CA GLN A 47 -2.35 -3.74 -4.25
C GLN A 47 -1.07 -4.40 -4.74
N LYS A 48 -0.60 -4.00 -5.92
CA LYS A 48 0.68 -4.50 -6.43
C LYS A 48 1.84 -4.07 -5.53
N VAL A 49 1.82 -2.82 -5.09
CA VAL A 49 2.82 -2.30 -4.16
C VAL A 49 2.80 -3.08 -2.86
N LEU A 50 1.61 -3.43 -2.35
CA LEU A 50 1.48 -4.24 -1.15
C LEU A 50 2.20 -5.58 -1.30
N LEU A 51 1.97 -6.28 -2.41
CA LEU A 51 2.60 -7.57 -2.66
C LEU A 51 4.12 -7.44 -2.73
N GLU A 52 4.61 -6.43 -3.42
CA GLU A 52 6.05 -6.17 -3.52
C GLU A 52 6.65 -5.79 -2.16
N THR A 53 5.93 -5.00 -1.38
CA THR A 53 6.37 -4.56 -0.07
C THR A 53 6.50 -5.74 0.90
N VAL A 54 5.53 -6.66 0.88
CA VAL A 54 5.59 -7.85 1.75
C VAL A 54 6.83 -8.68 1.44
N ASP A 55 7.19 -8.77 0.17
CA ASP A 55 8.37 -9.54 -0.25
C ASP A 55 9.68 -8.85 0.10
N SER A 56 9.71 -7.52 0.04
CA SER A 56 10.95 -6.75 0.25
C SER A 56 11.13 -6.25 1.68
N TYR A 57 10.09 -6.32 2.52
CA TYR A 57 10.16 -5.77 3.87
C TYR A 57 11.18 -6.52 4.73
N LYS A 58 12.03 -5.76 5.40
CA LYS A 58 13.04 -6.29 6.32
C LYS A 58 12.82 -5.69 7.71
N GLU A 59 12.53 -6.54 8.68
CA GLU A 59 12.30 -6.13 10.06
C GLU A 59 13.53 -5.50 10.68
N GLU A 60 14.70 -5.81 10.16
CA GLU A 60 15.98 -5.33 10.63
C GLU A 60 16.12 -3.81 10.55
N THR A 61 15.37 -3.17 9.67
CA THR A 61 15.44 -1.71 9.48
C THR A 61 14.80 -0.93 10.63
N GLY A 62 13.98 -1.61 11.46
CA GLY A 62 13.28 -0.95 12.56
C GLY A 62 12.09 -0.10 12.13
N VAL A 63 11.78 -0.06 10.84
CA VAL A 63 10.63 0.70 10.33
C VAL A 63 9.38 -0.17 10.43
N PRO A 64 8.28 0.33 11.03
CA PRO A 64 7.02 -0.42 11.05
C PRO A 64 6.52 -0.71 9.64
N PHE A 65 5.88 -1.88 9.46
CA PHE A 65 5.41 -2.31 8.15
C PHE A 65 4.44 -1.30 7.53
N ASP A 66 3.49 -0.79 8.31
CA ASP A 66 2.49 0.16 7.80
C ASP A 66 3.13 1.43 7.27
N LYS A 67 4.14 1.95 7.95
CA LYS A 67 4.86 3.14 7.48
C LYS A 67 5.68 2.85 6.24
N TYR A 68 6.30 1.69 6.17
CA TYR A 68 7.06 1.26 5.01
C TYR A 68 6.14 1.10 3.80
N LEU A 69 4.99 0.47 4.00
CA LEU A 69 3.99 0.30 2.96
C LEU A 69 3.46 1.65 2.48
N GLN A 70 3.11 2.53 3.41
CA GLN A 70 2.59 3.86 3.07
C GLN A 70 3.61 4.65 2.25
N SER A 71 4.88 4.56 2.62
CA SER A 71 5.96 5.23 1.90
C SER A 71 6.07 4.71 0.46
N ASN A 72 6.00 3.39 0.28
CA ASN A 72 6.07 2.79 -1.04
C ASN A 72 4.86 3.16 -1.90
N ILE A 73 3.67 3.18 -1.31
CA ILE A 73 2.46 3.60 -2.02
C ILE A 73 2.56 5.07 -2.42
N SER A 74 3.00 5.92 -1.51
CA SER A 74 3.17 7.34 -1.79
C SER A 74 4.13 7.56 -2.95
N LYS A 75 5.25 6.85 -2.94
CA LYS A 75 6.24 6.92 -4.01
C LYS A 75 5.67 6.49 -5.35
N SER A 76 4.88 5.41 -5.35
CA SER A 76 4.23 4.92 -6.55
C SER A 76 3.23 5.94 -7.10
N PHE A 77 2.43 6.53 -6.21
CA PHE A 77 1.43 7.51 -6.61
C PHE A 77 2.04 8.81 -7.14
N TRP A 78 3.21 9.19 -6.64
CA TRP A 78 3.91 10.38 -7.14
C TRP A 78 4.34 10.23 -8.60
N GLU A 79 4.47 9.00 -9.09
CA GLU A 79 4.81 8.73 -10.48
C GLU A 79 3.58 8.79 -11.39
N TRP A 80 2.40 8.94 -10.82
CA TRP A 80 1.12 9.03 -11.53
C TRP A 80 0.86 10.46 -11.97
N SER A 81 1.60 11.14 -12.56
CA SER A 81 1.26 12.51 -12.97
C SER A 81 0.83 12.60 -14.45
#